data_bfb0f22cbb4043e58c19caba11261205
#
_entry.id   bfb0f22cbb4043e58c19caba11261205
#
_cell.length_a   1.000
_cell.length_b   1.000
_cell.length_c   1.000
_cell.angle_alpha   90.00
_cell.angle_beta   90.00
_cell.angle_gamma   90.00
#
_symmetry.space_group_name_H-M   'P 1'
#
loop_
_entity.id
_entity.type
_entity.pdbx_description
1 polymer ?
#
loop_
_entity_poly.entity_id
_entity_poly.type
_entity_poly.pdbx_seq_one_letter_code
_entity_poly.pdbx_strand_id
1 'polypeptide(L)'
;MLLNKMKFHMKNVNYIIVGDGYAALFFAHQLLLNNKSFVIFSEGKKSASQISAGIINPVVLKKFTTFWLAQEQIDFLKKSLKEIESYTGENYLIESPIHRIFHDENEQQLWLKKSANDDLKNFLDENFDHLNGVKNDFHTGKVNQSARLNVKGFFVGLLSYLENKGNLVKEKFDYSEIDTSNSTYKDFSFKNILFCEGMGVKENPYFSEIAVNPNKGHHIRVKLSEPIQQDITIKKKHFLFPLDNNLHFYGGTYDREQLHHEIDNSAVEQLQRGLSEFYPNDFEIKEVHFGFRPTVKDRRPILGRHFQHSNLYVFNGLGARGILNGCYFSKTLFDYIENNIPLPKEISIDRF
;
A
#
# COMPACT_ATOMS: atom_id res chain seq x y z
N MET A 1 24.27 -48.34 -19.00
CA MET A 1 24.22 -46.86 -19.09
C MET A 1 23.42 -46.35 -17.88
N LEU A 2 24.12 -46.04 -16.80
CA LEU A 2 23.55 -45.62 -15.51
C LEU A 2 23.11 -44.17 -15.63
N LEU A 3 21.80 -43.93 -15.71
CA LEU A 3 21.23 -42.59 -15.51
C LEU A 3 21.53 -42.15 -14.07
N ASN A 4 22.52 -41.27 -13.92
CA ASN A 4 22.71 -40.51 -12.69
C ASN A 4 21.41 -39.69 -12.41
N LYS A 5 20.56 -40.21 -11.54
CA LYS A 5 19.49 -39.41 -10.92
C LYS A 5 20.22 -38.33 -10.09
N MET A 6 20.36 -37.13 -10.66
CA MET A 6 20.64 -35.95 -9.86
C MET A 6 19.60 -35.91 -8.75
N LYS A 7 20.01 -36.16 -7.52
CA LYS A 7 19.18 -35.89 -6.35
C LYS A 7 19.00 -34.37 -6.29
N PHE A 8 17.90 -33.86 -6.83
CA PHE A 8 17.47 -32.49 -6.56
C PHE A 8 17.30 -32.37 -5.06
N HIS A 9 18.12 -31.56 -4.44
CA HIS A 9 18.03 -31.31 -3.01
C HIS A 9 16.87 -30.33 -2.81
N MET A 10 15.71 -30.83 -2.33
CA MET A 10 14.54 -30.01 -2.03
C MET A 10 14.89 -28.97 -0.97
N LYS A 11 14.60 -27.71 -1.24
CA LYS A 11 14.76 -26.61 -0.29
C LYS A 11 13.53 -26.52 0.61
N ASN A 12 13.72 -26.75 1.91
CA ASN A 12 12.64 -26.69 2.87
C ASN A 12 12.39 -25.25 3.34
N VAL A 13 11.19 -24.71 3.14
CA VAL A 13 10.79 -23.40 3.61
C VAL A 13 9.50 -23.47 4.43
N ASN A 14 9.33 -22.57 5.39
CA ASN A 14 8.06 -22.44 6.10
C ASN A 14 7.01 -21.80 5.17
N TYR A 15 7.42 -20.82 4.35
CA TYR A 15 6.49 -20.10 3.49
C TYR A 15 7.02 -19.91 2.08
N ILE A 16 6.11 -20.06 1.12
CA ILE A 16 6.21 -19.47 -0.21
C ILE A 16 5.26 -18.27 -0.22
N ILE A 17 5.74 -17.10 -0.61
CA ILE A 17 4.93 -15.89 -0.79
C ILE A 17 4.86 -15.57 -2.28
N VAL A 18 3.66 -15.34 -2.79
CA VAL A 18 3.43 -15.00 -4.21
C VAL A 18 3.04 -13.53 -4.32
N GLY A 19 3.89 -12.75 -5.01
CA GLY A 19 3.76 -11.31 -5.15
C GLY A 19 4.77 -10.53 -4.29
N ASP A 20 5.00 -9.25 -4.62
CA ASP A 20 6.01 -8.38 -4.02
C ASP A 20 5.46 -7.01 -3.57
N GLY A 21 4.14 -6.89 -3.43
CA GLY A 21 3.48 -5.68 -2.92
C GLY A 21 3.58 -5.52 -1.41
N TYR A 22 2.93 -4.48 -0.86
CA TYR A 22 2.92 -4.22 0.58
C TYR A 22 2.50 -5.42 1.43
N ALA A 23 1.48 -6.19 1.00
CA ALA A 23 1.05 -7.40 1.72
C ALA A 23 2.19 -8.40 1.89
N ALA A 24 2.89 -8.72 0.79
CA ALA A 24 4.00 -9.66 0.78
C ALA A 24 5.18 -9.18 1.63
N LEU A 25 5.61 -7.92 1.42
CA LEU A 25 6.80 -7.39 2.07
C LEU A 25 6.61 -7.19 3.59
N PHE A 26 5.46 -6.71 4.03
CA PHE A 26 5.18 -6.61 5.47
C PHE A 26 4.97 -7.99 6.11
N PHE A 27 4.42 -8.97 5.40
CA PHE A 27 4.37 -10.34 5.92
C PHE A 27 5.76 -10.99 5.97
N ALA A 28 6.60 -10.77 4.97
CA ALA A 28 8.02 -11.19 4.98
C ALA A 28 8.78 -10.60 6.18
N HIS A 29 8.51 -9.32 6.53
CA HIS A 29 9.05 -8.71 7.75
C HIS A 29 8.63 -9.49 9.02
N GLN A 30 7.36 -9.90 9.14
CA GLN A 30 6.94 -10.74 10.27
C GLN A 30 7.68 -12.08 10.30
N LEU A 31 7.94 -12.70 9.14
CA LEU A 31 8.70 -13.94 9.06
C LEU A 31 10.16 -13.75 9.48
N LEU A 32 10.80 -12.65 9.08
CA LEU A 32 12.16 -12.30 9.50
C LEU A 32 12.25 -12.13 11.03
N LEU A 33 11.33 -11.39 11.62
CA LEU A 33 11.28 -11.17 13.07
C LEU A 33 11.12 -12.47 13.87
N ASN A 34 10.46 -13.47 13.28
CA ASN A 34 10.17 -14.75 13.93
C ASN A 34 11.03 -15.93 13.45
N ASN A 35 12.14 -15.64 12.73
CA ASN A 35 13.09 -16.63 12.23
C ASN A 35 12.43 -17.75 11.41
N LYS A 36 11.41 -17.42 10.61
CA LYS A 36 10.76 -18.37 9.70
C LYS A 36 11.43 -18.33 8.34
N SER A 37 11.75 -19.50 7.79
CA SER A 37 12.30 -19.60 6.43
C SER A 37 11.21 -19.34 5.38
N PHE A 38 11.55 -18.58 4.34
CA PHE A 38 10.60 -18.28 3.27
C PHE A 38 11.30 -17.93 1.96
N VAL A 39 10.51 -17.96 0.89
CA VAL A 39 10.89 -17.46 -0.42
C VAL A 39 9.72 -16.66 -1.02
N ILE A 40 10.04 -15.55 -1.68
CA ILE A 40 9.08 -14.71 -2.41
C ILE A 40 9.25 -14.95 -3.89
N PHE A 41 8.17 -15.22 -4.60
CA PHE A 41 8.11 -15.25 -6.06
C PHE A 41 7.54 -13.92 -6.57
N SER A 42 8.30 -13.24 -7.43
CA SER A 42 7.96 -11.94 -8.02
C SER A 42 8.21 -11.93 -9.52
N GLU A 43 7.22 -11.51 -10.31
CA GLU A 43 7.41 -11.30 -11.75
C GLU A 43 8.29 -10.08 -12.08
N GLY A 44 8.62 -9.23 -11.11
CA GLY A 44 9.34 -7.97 -11.34
C GLY A 44 8.51 -6.87 -12.03
N LYS A 45 7.21 -7.07 -12.21
CA LYS A 45 6.30 -6.05 -12.77
C LYS A 45 5.97 -5.00 -11.70
N LYS A 46 5.87 -3.73 -12.13
CA LYS A 46 5.45 -2.66 -11.21
C LYS A 46 4.04 -2.91 -10.69
N SER A 47 3.92 -3.11 -9.39
CA SER A 47 2.65 -3.30 -8.69
C SER A 47 1.97 -1.96 -8.36
N ALA A 48 0.67 -2.00 -8.04
CA ALA A 48 -0.05 -0.84 -7.51
C ALA A 48 0.61 -0.25 -6.24
N SER A 49 1.29 -1.07 -5.47
CA SER A 49 2.05 -0.65 -4.28
C SER A 49 3.25 0.22 -4.66
N GLN A 50 4.03 -0.19 -5.66
CA GLN A 50 5.25 0.50 -6.10
C GLN A 50 4.97 1.85 -6.78
N ILE A 51 3.78 2.02 -7.37
CA ILE A 51 3.35 3.29 -7.97
C ILE A 51 2.48 4.14 -7.04
N SER A 52 2.28 3.72 -5.81
CA SER A 52 1.46 4.45 -4.84
C SER A 52 2.10 5.77 -4.41
N ALA A 53 1.28 6.68 -3.90
CA ALA A 53 1.72 7.97 -3.37
C ALA A 53 2.51 7.90 -2.05
N GLY A 54 2.52 6.76 -1.39
CA GLY A 54 3.19 6.62 -0.09
C GLY A 54 2.48 7.31 1.08
N ILE A 55 1.25 7.80 0.90
CA ILE A 55 0.54 8.60 1.92
C ILE A 55 0.18 7.77 3.14
N ILE A 56 0.60 8.25 4.30
CA ILE A 56 0.21 7.78 5.64
C ILE A 56 -0.73 8.84 6.22
N ASN A 57 -2.03 8.52 6.30
CA ASN A 57 -3.05 9.48 6.69
C ASN A 57 -4.11 8.82 7.56
N PRO A 58 -4.28 9.26 8.83
CA PRO A 58 -5.28 8.72 9.77
C PRO A 58 -6.72 9.12 9.45
N VAL A 59 -6.93 10.14 8.60
CA VAL A 59 -8.22 10.80 8.42
C VAL A 59 -8.78 10.59 7.01
N VAL A 60 -10.07 10.33 6.92
CA VAL A 60 -10.84 10.40 5.67
C VAL A 60 -11.21 11.87 5.42
N LEU A 61 -10.32 12.61 4.75
CA LEU A 61 -10.41 14.07 4.58
C LEU A 61 -11.67 14.57 3.83
N LYS A 62 -12.41 13.71 3.14
CA LYS A 62 -13.69 14.09 2.52
C LYS A 62 -14.82 14.26 3.54
N LYS A 63 -14.72 13.59 4.71
CA LYS A 63 -15.79 13.54 5.73
C LYS A 63 -15.32 13.94 7.12
N PHE A 64 -14.01 14.19 7.27
CA PHE A 64 -13.35 14.37 8.56
C PHE A 64 -13.76 13.29 9.57
N THR A 65 -13.42 12.05 9.22
CA THR A 65 -13.64 10.88 10.08
C THR A 65 -12.37 10.03 10.09
N THR A 66 -12.14 9.30 11.15
CA THR A 66 -11.08 8.29 11.20
C THR A 66 -11.47 7.05 10.38
N PHE A 67 -10.52 6.21 10.10
CA PHE A 67 -10.78 4.85 9.63
C PHE A 67 -10.60 3.85 10.79
N TRP A 68 -11.02 2.64 10.57
CA TRP A 68 -10.96 1.58 11.56
C TRP A 68 -9.52 1.30 12.05
N LEU A 69 -9.28 1.33 13.35
CA LEU A 69 -7.99 1.12 14.00
C LEU A 69 -6.91 2.11 13.52
N ALA A 70 -7.27 3.40 13.32
CA ALA A 70 -6.36 4.38 12.73
C ALA A 70 -5.10 4.58 13.58
N GLN A 71 -5.23 4.74 14.90
CA GLN A 71 -4.11 4.96 15.80
C GLN A 71 -3.24 3.72 15.89
N GLU A 72 -3.85 2.56 16.09
CA GLU A 72 -3.16 1.28 16.22
C GLU A 72 -2.35 0.95 14.95
N GLN A 73 -2.92 1.21 13.77
CA GLN A 73 -2.23 0.99 12.51
C GLN A 73 -1.04 1.93 12.31
N ILE A 74 -1.14 3.20 12.74
CA ILE A 74 -0.05 4.17 12.64
C ILE A 74 1.07 3.82 13.60
N ASP A 75 0.76 3.52 14.85
CA ASP A 75 1.74 3.17 15.86
C ASP A 75 2.51 1.90 15.48
N PHE A 76 1.77 0.88 14.99
CA PHE A 76 2.37 -0.36 14.53
C PHE A 76 3.25 -0.13 13.28
N LEU A 77 2.81 0.71 12.33
CA LEU A 77 3.61 1.04 11.15
C LEU A 77 4.91 1.74 11.52
N LYS A 78 4.87 2.74 12.39
CA LYS A 78 6.06 3.46 12.85
C LYS A 78 7.07 2.53 13.51
N LYS A 79 6.60 1.58 14.33
CA LYS A 79 7.43 0.54 14.94
C LYS A 79 8.05 -0.36 13.87
N SER A 80 7.22 -0.90 12.98
CA SER A 80 7.68 -1.84 11.94
C SER A 80 8.66 -1.19 10.96
N LEU A 81 8.47 0.08 10.60
CA LEU A 81 9.43 0.79 9.75
C LEU A 81 10.79 0.92 10.45
N LYS A 82 10.84 1.29 11.73
CA LYS A 82 12.11 1.34 12.48
C LYS A 82 12.81 -0.01 12.53
N GLU A 83 12.06 -1.10 12.66
CA GLU A 83 12.60 -2.46 12.63
C GLU A 83 13.17 -2.80 11.23
N ILE A 84 12.44 -2.46 10.16
CA ILE A 84 12.90 -2.66 8.77
C ILE A 84 14.14 -1.80 8.48
N GLU A 85 14.13 -0.54 8.87
CA GLU A 85 15.24 0.41 8.75
C GLU A 85 16.50 -0.11 9.46
N SER A 86 16.36 -0.76 10.61
CA SER A 86 17.49 -1.29 11.39
C SER A 86 18.28 -2.39 10.68
N TYR A 87 17.62 -3.22 9.87
CA TYR A 87 18.31 -4.31 9.16
C TYR A 87 18.60 -4.01 7.69
N THR A 88 17.91 -3.03 7.08
CA THR A 88 18.20 -2.59 5.71
C THR A 88 19.25 -1.48 5.66
N GLY A 89 19.42 -0.71 6.75
CA GLY A 89 20.33 0.44 6.83
C GLY A 89 19.80 1.70 6.14
N GLU A 90 18.53 1.74 5.77
CA GLU A 90 17.89 2.81 5.03
C GLU A 90 16.83 3.52 5.88
N ASN A 91 16.40 4.73 5.49
CA ASN A 91 15.29 5.45 6.10
C ASN A 91 14.11 5.53 5.14
N TYR A 92 12.93 5.17 5.61
CA TYR A 92 11.74 5.09 4.77
C TYR A 92 10.64 6.07 5.13
N LEU A 93 10.58 6.52 6.39
CA LEU A 93 9.58 7.49 6.83
C LEU A 93 9.99 8.91 6.44
N ILE A 94 9.12 9.63 5.72
CA ILE A 94 9.29 11.04 5.39
C ILE A 94 8.29 11.83 6.22
N GLU A 95 8.79 12.65 7.14
CA GLU A 95 7.97 13.60 7.89
C GLU A 95 7.46 14.68 6.93
N SER A 96 6.21 14.58 6.56
CA SER A 96 5.55 15.46 5.60
C SER A 96 4.07 15.55 5.98
N PRO A 97 3.72 16.41 6.94
CA PRO A 97 2.36 16.54 7.44
C PRO A 97 1.42 16.97 6.32
N ILE A 98 0.20 16.44 6.36
CA ILE A 98 -0.83 16.80 5.38
C ILE A 98 -1.50 18.11 5.83
N HIS A 99 -1.52 19.09 4.92
CA HIS A 99 -2.28 20.32 5.04
C HIS A 99 -3.48 20.28 4.09
N ARG A 100 -4.69 20.24 4.66
CA ARG A 100 -5.95 20.28 3.92
C ARG A 100 -6.31 21.73 3.60
N ILE A 101 -6.27 22.13 2.33
CA ILE A 101 -6.81 23.43 1.89
C ILE A 101 -8.34 23.36 1.97
N PHE A 102 -8.94 24.22 2.77
CA PHE A 102 -10.40 24.29 2.87
C PHE A 102 -11.04 24.87 1.60
N HIS A 103 -12.25 24.40 1.29
CA HIS A 103 -13.00 24.89 0.13
C HIS A 103 -13.75 26.19 0.45
N ASP A 104 -14.23 26.31 1.68
CA ASP A 104 -15.03 27.42 2.17
C ASP A 104 -14.99 27.48 3.72
N GLU A 105 -15.63 28.50 4.28
CA GLU A 105 -15.76 28.68 5.73
C GLU A 105 -16.54 27.54 6.40
N ASN A 106 -17.52 26.95 5.72
CA ASN A 106 -18.29 25.84 6.31
C ASN A 106 -17.40 24.62 6.52
N GLU A 107 -16.50 24.31 5.57
CA GLU A 107 -15.53 23.22 5.73
C GLU A 107 -14.56 23.51 6.88
N GLN A 108 -14.11 24.75 7.03
CA GLN A 108 -13.24 25.20 8.12
C GLN A 108 -13.94 25.04 9.47
N GLN A 109 -15.19 25.51 9.60
CA GLN A 109 -15.98 25.36 10.83
C GLN A 109 -16.29 23.89 11.15
N LEU A 110 -16.55 23.07 10.13
CA LEU A 110 -16.72 21.64 10.31
C LEU A 110 -15.45 20.98 10.83
N TRP A 111 -14.29 21.40 10.34
CA TRP A 111 -13.00 20.91 10.82
C TRP A 111 -12.82 21.22 12.32
N LEU A 112 -13.03 22.48 12.75
CA LEU A 112 -12.96 22.87 14.16
C LEU A 112 -13.92 22.06 15.04
N LYS A 113 -15.16 21.91 14.59
CA LYS A 113 -16.13 21.07 15.32
C LYS A 113 -15.66 19.63 15.45
N LYS A 114 -15.03 19.09 14.41
CA LYS A 114 -14.54 17.71 14.37
C LYS A 114 -13.24 17.50 15.15
N SER A 115 -12.35 18.52 15.21
CA SER A 115 -11.11 18.42 15.99
C SER A 115 -11.35 18.27 17.48
N ALA A 116 -12.48 18.67 17.98
CA ALA A 116 -12.90 18.48 19.37
C ALA A 116 -13.40 17.06 19.69
N ASN A 117 -13.66 16.21 18.67
CA ASN A 117 -14.15 14.86 18.90
C ASN A 117 -13.04 13.94 19.39
N ASP A 118 -13.34 13.04 20.32
CA ASP A 118 -12.37 12.12 20.93
C ASP A 118 -11.60 11.25 19.92
N ASP A 119 -12.25 10.83 18.84
CA ASP A 119 -11.65 10.01 17.78
C ASP A 119 -10.79 10.82 16.78
N LEU A 120 -10.86 12.15 16.82
CA LEU A 120 -10.19 13.04 15.85
C LEU A 120 -9.25 14.06 16.48
N LYS A 121 -9.37 14.38 17.77
CA LYS A 121 -8.56 15.40 18.46
C LYS A 121 -7.05 15.18 18.37
N ASN A 122 -6.61 13.93 18.25
CA ASN A 122 -5.18 13.60 18.08
C ASN A 122 -4.70 13.75 16.63
N PHE A 123 -5.62 13.91 15.68
CA PHE A 123 -5.32 13.91 14.25
C PHE A 123 -5.61 15.25 13.56
N LEU A 124 -6.58 16.02 14.03
CA LEU A 124 -6.91 17.32 13.45
C LEU A 124 -6.37 18.43 14.34
N ASP A 125 -5.44 19.23 13.81
CA ASP A 125 -4.96 20.43 14.50
C ASP A 125 -6.08 21.48 14.50
N GLU A 126 -6.30 22.15 15.63
CA GLU A 126 -7.30 23.20 15.76
C GLU A 126 -6.84 24.55 15.23
N ASN A 127 -5.53 24.71 15.01
CA ASN A 127 -4.96 25.90 14.43
C ASN A 127 -4.95 25.81 12.90
N PHE A 128 -5.08 26.97 12.26
CA PHE A 128 -5.08 27.06 10.81
C PHE A 128 -3.81 27.72 10.30
N ASP A 129 -3.26 27.19 9.20
CA ASP A 129 -2.07 27.73 8.57
C ASP A 129 -2.42 28.40 7.24
N HIS A 130 -1.63 29.39 6.85
CA HIS A 130 -1.61 29.93 5.50
C HIS A 130 -0.38 29.42 4.76
N LEU A 131 -0.57 28.84 3.58
CA LEU A 131 0.52 28.30 2.76
C LEU A 131 0.90 29.27 1.66
N ASN A 132 2.18 29.54 1.51
CA ASN A 132 2.70 30.33 0.41
C ASN A 132 2.78 29.50 -0.89
N GLY A 133 2.62 30.17 -2.04
CA GLY A 133 2.73 29.57 -3.37
C GLY A 133 1.49 28.83 -3.83
N VAL A 134 0.42 28.77 -3.03
CA VAL A 134 -0.88 28.15 -3.39
C VAL A 134 -2.04 29.02 -2.90
N LYS A 135 -3.18 28.97 -3.63
CA LYS A 135 -4.41 29.64 -3.21
C LYS A 135 -5.05 28.86 -2.04
N ASN A 136 -5.22 29.52 -0.91
CA ASN A 136 -5.83 28.96 0.29
C ASN A 136 -6.58 30.03 1.09
N ASP A 137 -7.55 30.68 0.47
CA ASP A 137 -8.28 31.85 0.99
C ASP A 137 -8.95 31.55 2.35
N PHE A 138 -9.35 30.30 2.59
CA PHE A 138 -9.93 29.82 3.83
C PHE A 138 -8.91 29.08 4.71
N HIS A 139 -7.60 29.30 4.49
CA HIS A 139 -6.51 28.65 5.22
C HIS A 139 -6.44 27.11 5.01
N THR A 140 -5.62 26.46 5.81
CA THR A 140 -5.45 25.00 5.80
C THR A 140 -5.51 24.44 7.21
N GLY A 141 -6.04 23.21 7.32
CA GLY A 141 -5.99 22.40 8.53
C GLY A 141 -4.89 21.34 8.44
N LYS A 142 -4.05 21.26 9.46
CA LYS A 142 -2.98 20.27 9.55
C LYS A 142 -3.49 18.94 10.09
N VAL A 143 -3.13 17.85 9.44
CA VAL A 143 -3.38 16.48 9.93
C VAL A 143 -2.16 16.01 10.71
N ASN A 144 -2.28 15.94 12.01
CA ASN A 144 -1.26 15.40 12.90
C ASN A 144 -1.09 13.89 12.69
N GLN A 145 0.12 13.39 12.96
CA GLN A 145 0.51 11.98 12.76
C GLN A 145 0.43 11.50 11.30
N SER A 146 0.21 12.40 10.33
CA SER A 146 0.35 12.09 8.92
C SER A 146 1.81 12.21 8.47
N ALA A 147 2.17 11.39 7.48
CA ALA A 147 3.52 11.32 6.94
C ALA A 147 3.49 10.72 5.52
N ARG A 148 4.66 10.48 4.93
CA ARG A 148 4.79 9.70 3.69
C ARG A 148 5.82 8.58 3.87
N LEU A 149 5.60 7.49 3.16
CA LEU A 149 6.61 6.48 2.93
C LEU A 149 7.43 6.86 1.69
N ASN A 150 8.75 6.79 1.77
CA ASN A 150 9.61 6.77 0.60
C ASN A 150 9.39 5.44 -0.15
N VAL A 151 8.38 5.42 -1.03
CA VAL A 151 7.95 4.18 -1.71
C VAL A 151 9.08 3.57 -2.51
N LYS A 152 9.79 4.38 -3.30
CA LYS A 152 10.91 3.90 -4.12
C LYS A 152 12.01 3.31 -3.25
N GLY A 153 12.43 4.03 -2.22
CA GLY A 153 13.46 3.56 -1.29
C GLY A 153 13.05 2.28 -0.57
N PHE A 154 11.80 2.22 -0.07
CA PHE A 154 11.26 1.04 0.62
C PHE A 154 11.29 -0.22 -0.26
N PHE A 155 10.79 -0.13 -1.50
CA PHE A 155 10.79 -1.31 -2.39
C PHE A 155 12.21 -1.69 -2.83
N VAL A 156 13.03 -0.72 -3.22
CA VAL A 156 14.42 -1.00 -3.64
C VAL A 156 15.23 -1.57 -2.49
N GLY A 157 15.21 -0.93 -1.33
CA GLY A 157 16.01 -1.35 -0.17
C GLY A 157 15.58 -2.72 0.35
N LEU A 158 14.28 -2.93 0.57
CA LEU A 158 13.80 -4.19 1.14
C LEU A 158 13.90 -5.36 0.15
N LEU A 159 13.58 -5.17 -1.13
CA LEU A 159 13.74 -6.23 -2.14
C LEU A 159 15.22 -6.59 -2.35
N SER A 160 16.13 -5.61 -2.37
CA SER A 160 17.57 -5.88 -2.45
C SER A 160 18.07 -6.64 -1.22
N TYR A 161 17.62 -6.27 -0.03
CA TYR A 161 17.94 -7.01 1.20
C TYR A 161 17.48 -8.46 1.12
N LEU A 162 16.24 -8.70 0.68
CA LEU A 162 15.69 -10.06 0.54
C LEU A 162 16.38 -10.87 -0.55
N GLU A 163 16.76 -10.24 -1.67
CA GLU A 163 17.54 -10.87 -2.74
C GLU A 163 18.92 -11.31 -2.24
N ASN A 164 19.63 -10.44 -1.53
CA ASN A 164 20.93 -10.74 -0.95
C ASN A 164 20.88 -11.87 0.11
N LYS A 165 19.73 -12.05 0.75
CA LYS A 165 19.48 -13.18 1.68
C LYS A 165 19.03 -14.46 0.99
N GLY A 166 18.84 -14.46 -0.34
CA GLY A 166 18.33 -15.60 -1.09
C GLY A 166 16.81 -15.85 -0.89
N ASN A 167 16.08 -14.87 -0.39
CA ASN A 167 14.64 -14.96 -0.13
C ASN A 167 13.77 -14.49 -1.30
N LEU A 168 14.36 -14.04 -2.42
CA LEU A 168 13.62 -13.53 -3.58
C LEU A 168 13.95 -14.34 -4.83
N VAL A 169 12.94 -14.83 -5.52
CA VAL A 169 13.01 -15.46 -6.83
C VAL A 169 12.27 -14.58 -7.84
N LYS A 170 13.00 -14.06 -8.82
CA LYS A 170 12.45 -13.21 -9.89
C LYS A 170 11.87 -14.07 -11.00
N GLU A 171 10.72 -14.66 -10.73
CA GLU A 171 10.03 -15.56 -11.64
C GLU A 171 8.52 -15.46 -11.45
N LYS A 172 7.75 -15.59 -12.55
CA LYS A 172 6.29 -15.75 -12.47
C LYS A 172 5.96 -17.07 -11.78
N PHE A 173 5.08 -17.00 -10.77
CA PHE A 173 4.60 -18.20 -10.09
C PHE A 173 3.68 -19.00 -11.00
N ASP A 174 3.93 -20.31 -11.11
CA ASP A 174 3.13 -21.22 -11.92
C ASP A 174 2.25 -22.10 -11.02
N TYR A 175 0.96 -21.84 -11.00
CA TYR A 175 0.02 -22.57 -10.16
C TYR A 175 -0.07 -24.07 -10.50
N SER A 176 0.26 -24.46 -11.74
CA SER A 176 0.21 -25.86 -12.16
C SER A 176 1.30 -26.72 -11.50
N GLU A 177 2.36 -26.10 -11.00
CA GLU A 177 3.48 -26.77 -10.32
C GLU A 177 3.22 -27.01 -8.82
N ILE A 178 2.06 -26.59 -8.30
CA ILE A 178 1.72 -26.79 -6.88
C ILE A 178 1.19 -28.22 -6.67
N ASP A 179 1.85 -28.99 -5.84
CA ASP A 179 1.29 -30.22 -5.25
C ASP A 179 0.88 -29.92 -3.80
N THR A 180 -0.40 -29.66 -3.59
CA THR A 180 -0.96 -29.36 -2.25
C THR A 180 -0.96 -30.58 -1.33
N SER A 181 -0.98 -31.80 -1.89
CA SER A 181 -1.00 -33.05 -1.12
C SER A 181 0.35 -33.37 -0.51
N ASN A 182 1.42 -33.16 -1.27
CA ASN A 182 2.79 -33.38 -0.83
C ASN A 182 3.46 -32.08 -0.31
N SER A 183 2.77 -30.93 -0.40
CA SER A 183 3.28 -29.61 -0.02
C SER A 183 4.60 -29.29 -0.74
N THR A 184 4.62 -29.45 -2.07
CA THR A 184 5.78 -29.17 -2.91
C THR A 184 5.45 -28.20 -4.05
N TYR A 185 6.44 -27.40 -4.43
CA TYR A 185 6.41 -26.50 -5.56
C TYR A 185 7.81 -26.44 -6.18
N LYS A 186 7.96 -26.95 -7.41
CA LYS A 186 9.27 -27.08 -8.07
C LYS A 186 10.29 -27.79 -7.16
N ASP A 187 11.40 -27.14 -6.86
CA ASP A 187 12.45 -27.63 -5.96
C ASP A 187 12.26 -27.24 -4.48
N PHE A 188 11.09 -26.70 -4.12
CA PHE A 188 10.75 -26.34 -2.74
C PHE A 188 9.75 -27.34 -2.12
N SER A 189 9.96 -27.68 -0.85
CA SER A 189 8.92 -28.16 0.04
C SER A 189 8.51 -27.04 0.99
N PHE A 190 7.23 -26.86 1.25
CA PHE A 190 6.70 -25.75 2.02
C PHE A 190 5.72 -26.20 3.10
N LYS A 191 5.56 -25.37 4.15
CA LYS A 191 4.44 -25.54 5.07
C LYS A 191 3.21 -24.78 4.58
N ASN A 192 3.39 -23.56 4.12
CA ASN A 192 2.31 -22.68 3.72
C ASN A 192 2.65 -21.92 2.43
N ILE A 193 1.65 -21.65 1.59
CA ILE A 193 1.73 -20.66 0.51
C ILE A 193 0.83 -19.49 0.88
N LEU A 194 1.36 -18.26 0.78
CA LEU A 194 0.61 -17.04 0.96
C LEU A 194 0.53 -16.25 -0.35
N PHE A 195 -0.67 -16.06 -0.87
CA PHE A 195 -0.96 -15.33 -2.08
C PHE A 195 -1.21 -13.84 -1.77
N CYS A 196 -0.31 -12.96 -2.25
CA CYS A 196 -0.31 -11.51 -2.05
C CYS A 196 -0.37 -10.76 -3.39
N GLU A 197 -1.21 -11.18 -4.31
CA GLU A 197 -1.12 -10.91 -5.74
C GLU A 197 -1.86 -9.63 -6.20
N GLY A 198 -2.50 -8.92 -5.28
CA GLY A 198 -3.32 -7.77 -5.64
C GLY A 198 -4.37 -8.14 -6.67
N MET A 199 -4.41 -7.46 -7.84
CA MET A 199 -5.36 -7.80 -8.91
C MET A 199 -5.03 -9.10 -9.63
N GLY A 200 -3.79 -9.59 -9.56
CA GLY A 200 -3.39 -10.90 -10.12
C GLY A 200 -4.17 -12.09 -9.51
N VAL A 201 -4.77 -11.89 -8.34
CA VAL A 201 -5.61 -12.91 -7.71
C VAL A 201 -6.76 -13.40 -8.60
N LYS A 202 -7.18 -12.63 -9.60
CA LYS A 202 -8.23 -13.04 -10.57
C LYS A 202 -7.78 -14.16 -11.51
N GLU A 203 -6.48 -14.38 -11.64
CA GLU A 203 -5.88 -15.50 -12.39
C GLU A 203 -5.56 -16.70 -11.48
N ASN A 204 -5.66 -16.54 -10.14
CA ASN A 204 -5.33 -17.57 -9.17
C ASN A 204 -6.44 -18.63 -9.10
N PRO A 205 -6.18 -19.91 -9.40
CA PRO A 205 -7.21 -20.96 -9.40
C PRO A 205 -7.81 -21.27 -8.02
N TYR A 206 -7.13 -20.85 -6.94
CA TYR A 206 -7.58 -21.10 -5.56
C TYR A 206 -8.39 -19.94 -4.99
N PHE A 207 -8.14 -18.70 -5.43
CA PHE A 207 -8.68 -17.48 -4.80
C PHE A 207 -9.29 -16.48 -5.79
N SER A 208 -9.54 -16.86 -7.06
CA SER A 208 -10.13 -15.97 -8.09
C SER A 208 -11.48 -15.38 -7.69
N GLU A 209 -12.26 -16.12 -6.90
CA GLU A 209 -13.63 -15.75 -6.49
C GLU A 209 -13.70 -14.75 -5.32
N ILE A 210 -12.59 -14.44 -4.65
CA ILE A 210 -12.64 -13.48 -3.55
C ILE A 210 -13.12 -12.09 -4.04
N ALA A 211 -13.84 -11.38 -3.17
CA ALA A 211 -14.56 -10.14 -3.48
C ALA A 211 -13.63 -8.91 -3.67
N VAL A 212 -12.54 -9.08 -4.42
CA VAL A 212 -11.61 -8.01 -4.79
C VAL A 212 -11.98 -7.45 -6.15
N ASN A 213 -12.15 -6.13 -6.23
CA ASN A 213 -12.51 -5.42 -7.45
C ASN A 213 -11.45 -4.37 -7.81
N PRO A 214 -11.15 -4.19 -9.11
CA PRO A 214 -10.21 -3.18 -9.55
C PRO A 214 -10.76 -1.77 -9.31
N ASN A 215 -9.86 -0.86 -8.93
CA ASN A 215 -10.12 0.57 -8.95
C ASN A 215 -8.90 1.24 -9.57
N LYS A 216 -9.05 1.70 -10.80
CA LYS A 216 -7.99 2.38 -11.55
C LYS A 216 -7.77 3.78 -10.99
N GLY A 217 -6.52 4.17 -10.90
CA GLY A 217 -6.17 5.51 -10.43
C GLY A 217 -4.97 6.03 -11.16
N HIS A 218 -5.05 7.29 -11.61
CA HIS A 218 -3.96 8.01 -12.25
C HIS A 218 -3.33 9.01 -11.29
N HIS A 219 -2.06 9.27 -11.50
CA HIS A 219 -1.36 10.43 -10.97
C HIS A 219 -0.38 10.97 -12.02
N ILE A 220 -0.03 12.23 -11.87
CA ILE A 220 0.94 12.92 -12.71
C ILE A 220 2.15 13.34 -11.88
N ARG A 221 3.31 13.41 -12.54
CA ARG A 221 4.49 14.09 -12.03
C ARG A 221 4.66 15.38 -12.79
N VAL A 222 4.71 16.47 -12.08
CA VAL A 222 4.74 17.81 -12.65
C VAL A 222 5.99 18.57 -12.23
N LYS A 223 6.50 19.40 -13.11
CA LYS A 223 7.47 20.45 -12.79
C LYS A 223 6.68 21.74 -12.59
N LEU A 224 6.73 22.30 -11.39
CA LEU A 224 6.13 23.59 -11.08
C LEU A 224 7.05 24.72 -11.54
N SER A 225 6.50 25.82 -12.07
CA SER A 225 7.28 26.99 -12.45
C SER A 225 7.78 27.81 -11.28
N GLU A 226 6.98 27.86 -10.20
CA GLU A 226 7.32 28.53 -8.95
C GLU A 226 7.29 27.55 -7.77
N PRO A 227 8.17 27.73 -6.78
CA PRO A 227 8.27 26.82 -5.65
C PRO A 227 7.05 26.91 -4.74
N ILE A 228 6.72 25.77 -4.11
CA ILE A 228 5.81 25.65 -2.98
C ILE A 228 6.57 25.17 -1.77
N GLN A 229 5.95 25.20 -0.59
CA GLN A 229 6.55 24.64 0.62
C GLN A 229 6.90 23.15 0.43
N GLN A 230 8.15 22.76 0.75
CA GLN A 230 8.71 21.47 0.34
C GLN A 230 8.53 20.34 1.37
N ASP A 231 8.38 20.65 2.65
CA ASP A 231 8.34 19.70 3.76
C ASP A 231 6.93 19.25 4.15
N ILE A 232 5.93 19.56 3.29
CA ILE A 232 4.53 19.24 3.54
C ILE A 232 3.89 18.47 2.39
N THR A 233 2.75 17.86 2.68
CA THR A 233 1.83 17.29 1.70
C THR A 233 0.56 18.14 1.63
N ILE A 234 0.29 18.76 0.51
CA ILE A 234 -0.90 19.59 0.31
C ILE A 234 -2.05 18.71 -0.18
N LYS A 235 -3.25 18.93 0.38
CA LYS A 235 -4.48 18.23 -0.03
C LYS A 235 -5.60 19.22 -0.27
N LYS A 236 -6.02 19.38 -1.55
CA LYS A 236 -7.32 19.98 -1.90
C LYS A 236 -8.22 18.91 -2.50
N LYS A 237 -8.18 18.67 -3.80
CA LYS A 237 -8.89 17.58 -4.48
C LYS A 237 -8.06 16.29 -4.48
N HIS A 238 -6.80 16.41 -4.84
CA HIS A 238 -5.80 15.37 -4.84
C HIS A 238 -4.63 15.76 -3.92
N PHE A 239 -3.65 14.88 -3.76
CA PHE A 239 -2.44 15.15 -2.99
C PHE A 239 -1.37 15.76 -3.88
N LEU A 240 -0.72 16.83 -3.41
CA LEU A 240 0.46 17.44 -4.03
C LEU A 240 1.60 17.41 -3.02
N PHE A 241 2.77 16.90 -3.42
CA PHE A 241 3.97 16.88 -2.60
C PHE A 241 5.24 16.79 -3.44
N PRO A 242 6.39 17.25 -2.94
CA PRO A 242 7.66 17.20 -3.66
C PRO A 242 8.17 15.77 -3.81
N LEU A 243 8.85 15.54 -4.93
CA LEU A 243 9.64 14.36 -5.26
C LEU A 243 11.09 14.79 -5.52
N ASP A 244 11.95 13.83 -5.87
CA ASP A 244 13.30 14.12 -6.33
C ASP A 244 13.30 14.90 -7.66
N ASN A 245 14.44 15.55 -7.99
CA ASN A 245 14.66 16.24 -9.25
C ASN A 245 13.68 17.39 -9.55
N ASN A 246 13.26 18.14 -8.55
CA ASN A 246 12.31 19.26 -8.68
C ASN A 246 10.96 18.87 -9.31
N LEU A 247 10.59 17.60 -9.22
CA LEU A 247 9.27 17.12 -9.59
C LEU A 247 8.33 17.10 -8.38
N HIS A 248 7.04 17.16 -8.67
CA HIS A 248 5.99 17.01 -7.67
C HIS A 248 5.02 15.92 -8.11
N PHE A 249 4.61 15.09 -7.16
CA PHE A 249 3.49 14.18 -7.35
C PHE A 249 2.18 14.95 -7.24
N TYR A 250 1.26 14.72 -8.16
CA TYR A 250 -0.13 15.17 -8.01
C TYR A 250 -1.10 14.05 -8.40
N GLY A 251 -1.96 13.65 -7.47
CA GLY A 251 -2.89 12.53 -7.67
C GLY A 251 -3.57 12.09 -6.37
N GLY A 252 -4.36 11.03 -6.37
CA GLY A 252 -4.72 10.12 -7.46
C GLY A 252 -6.22 10.17 -7.76
N THR A 253 -6.54 9.79 -8.97
CA THR A 253 -7.93 9.59 -9.37
C THR A 253 -8.48 8.25 -8.89
N TYR A 254 -9.80 8.06 -9.05
CA TYR A 254 -10.51 6.81 -8.73
C TYR A 254 -11.51 6.53 -9.84
N ASP A 255 -11.36 5.39 -10.52
CA ASP A 255 -12.26 4.94 -11.55
C ASP A 255 -12.54 3.43 -11.40
N ARG A 256 -13.79 3.03 -11.60
CA ARG A 256 -14.25 1.65 -11.55
C ARG A 256 -14.84 1.17 -12.87
N GLU A 257 -14.92 2.04 -13.86
CA GLU A 257 -15.55 1.80 -15.15
C GLU A 257 -14.51 1.68 -16.25
N GLN A 258 -13.55 2.62 -16.31
CA GLN A 258 -12.47 2.63 -17.30
C GLN A 258 -11.30 1.75 -16.83
N LEU A 259 -11.42 0.44 -17.07
CA LEU A 259 -10.48 -0.56 -16.53
C LEU A 259 -9.47 -1.09 -17.57
N HIS A 260 -9.37 -0.49 -18.74
CA HIS A 260 -8.35 -0.82 -19.72
C HIS A 260 -6.92 -0.43 -19.25
N HIS A 261 -5.90 -1.10 -19.79
CA HIS A 261 -4.50 -0.94 -19.41
C HIS A 261 -3.78 0.20 -20.17
N GLU A 262 -4.48 1.32 -20.37
CA GLU A 262 -3.97 2.53 -21.05
C GLU A 262 -4.20 3.75 -20.15
N ILE A 263 -3.54 4.86 -20.49
CA ILE A 263 -3.75 6.15 -19.84
C ILE A 263 -5.09 6.73 -20.29
N ASP A 264 -5.92 7.18 -19.33
CA ASP A 264 -7.18 7.88 -19.62
C ASP A 264 -6.93 9.38 -19.69
N ASN A 265 -7.11 9.96 -20.86
CA ASN A 265 -6.93 11.41 -21.07
C ASN A 265 -7.88 12.23 -20.18
N SER A 266 -9.11 11.77 -19.97
CA SER A 266 -10.08 12.42 -19.06
C SER A 266 -9.57 12.49 -17.61
N ALA A 267 -8.87 11.45 -17.15
CA ALA A 267 -8.25 11.46 -15.83
C ALA A 267 -7.06 12.43 -15.74
N VAL A 268 -6.28 12.56 -16.81
CA VAL A 268 -5.19 13.54 -16.90
C VAL A 268 -5.75 14.97 -16.87
N GLU A 269 -6.79 15.26 -17.67
CA GLU A 269 -7.47 16.55 -17.67
C GLU A 269 -8.10 16.89 -16.31
N GLN A 270 -8.67 15.89 -15.63
CA GLN A 270 -9.18 16.06 -14.26
C GLN A 270 -8.07 16.48 -13.30
N LEU A 271 -6.88 15.88 -13.42
CA LEU A 271 -5.73 16.22 -12.61
C LEU A 271 -5.21 17.62 -12.95
N GLN A 272 -5.08 17.98 -14.22
CA GLN A 272 -4.67 19.32 -14.65
C GLN A 272 -5.60 20.40 -14.08
N ARG A 273 -6.91 20.26 -14.28
CA ARG A 273 -7.90 21.20 -13.75
C ARG A 273 -7.82 21.29 -12.23
N GLY A 274 -7.71 20.13 -11.55
CA GLY A 274 -7.65 20.10 -10.09
C GLY A 274 -6.39 20.74 -9.50
N LEU A 275 -5.23 20.71 -10.21
CA LEU A 275 -4.02 21.42 -9.79
C LEU A 275 -4.16 22.92 -10.01
N SER A 276 -4.67 23.35 -11.18
CA SER A 276 -4.89 24.75 -11.51
C SER A 276 -5.91 25.46 -10.60
N GLU A 277 -6.79 24.71 -9.90
CA GLU A 277 -7.71 25.31 -8.94
C GLU A 277 -7.01 26.02 -7.78
N PHE A 278 -5.82 25.54 -7.37
CA PHE A 278 -5.13 26.09 -6.19
C PHE A 278 -3.66 26.45 -6.41
N TYR A 279 -2.99 25.92 -7.45
CA TYR A 279 -1.66 26.37 -7.84
C TYR A 279 -1.82 27.45 -8.91
N PRO A 280 -1.44 28.72 -8.62
CA PRO A 280 -1.77 29.86 -9.48
C PRO A 280 -0.83 30.06 -10.67
N ASN A 281 0.31 29.35 -10.69
CA ASN A 281 1.35 29.51 -11.70
C ASN A 281 1.35 28.35 -12.70
N ASP A 282 2.18 28.42 -13.73
CA ASP A 282 2.32 27.40 -14.75
C ASP A 282 2.98 26.13 -14.21
N PHE A 283 2.66 25.01 -14.81
CA PHE A 283 3.30 23.71 -14.55
C PHE A 283 3.35 22.87 -15.83
N GLU A 284 4.32 21.97 -15.87
CA GLU A 284 4.50 21.04 -16.99
C GLU A 284 4.33 19.60 -16.50
N ILE A 285 3.49 18.81 -17.16
CA ILE A 285 3.38 17.36 -16.89
C ILE A 285 4.58 16.66 -17.51
N LYS A 286 5.37 15.99 -16.70
CA LYS A 286 6.54 15.22 -17.13
C LYS A 286 6.24 13.73 -17.29
N GLU A 287 5.39 13.19 -16.42
CA GLU A 287 5.05 11.77 -16.43
C GLU A 287 3.59 11.58 -16.03
N VAL A 288 2.97 10.54 -16.60
CA VAL A 288 1.64 10.06 -16.21
C VAL A 288 1.76 8.59 -15.83
N HIS A 289 1.20 8.23 -14.70
CA HIS A 289 1.18 6.86 -14.20
C HIS A 289 -0.24 6.44 -13.85
N PHE A 290 -0.53 5.15 -13.99
CA PHE A 290 -1.78 4.57 -13.51
C PHE A 290 -1.54 3.18 -12.90
N GLY A 291 -2.51 2.71 -12.13
CA GLY A 291 -2.52 1.37 -11.58
C GLY A 291 -3.87 0.98 -11.00
N PHE A 292 -4.02 -0.32 -10.75
CA PHE A 292 -5.27 -0.90 -10.27
C PHE A 292 -5.16 -1.27 -8.80
N ARG A 293 -5.90 -0.56 -7.95
CA ARG A 293 -6.01 -0.89 -6.52
C ARG A 293 -6.91 -2.10 -6.34
N PRO A 294 -6.49 -3.13 -5.61
CA PRO A 294 -7.35 -4.25 -5.23
C PRO A 294 -8.30 -3.79 -4.12
N THR A 295 -9.54 -3.39 -4.49
CA THR A 295 -10.50 -2.80 -3.55
C THR A 295 -11.58 -3.80 -3.15
N VAL A 296 -12.07 -3.69 -1.93
CA VAL A 296 -13.21 -4.43 -1.39
C VAL A 296 -14.33 -3.44 -1.09
N LYS A 297 -15.60 -3.86 -1.25
CA LYS A 297 -16.78 -3.00 -1.08
C LYS A 297 -16.83 -2.36 0.31
N ASP A 298 -16.52 -3.11 1.34
CA ASP A 298 -16.48 -2.68 2.74
C ASP A 298 -15.18 -1.96 3.14
N ARG A 299 -14.21 -1.86 2.23
CA ARG A 299 -12.87 -1.24 2.45
C ARG A 299 -12.04 -1.90 3.54
N ARG A 300 -12.28 -3.18 3.82
CA ARG A 300 -11.48 -4.03 4.69
C ARG A 300 -10.64 -4.98 3.86
N PRO A 301 -9.41 -5.31 4.26
CA PRO A 301 -8.62 -6.33 3.58
C PRO A 301 -9.26 -7.71 3.69
N ILE A 302 -8.84 -8.65 2.86
CA ILE A 302 -9.28 -10.05 2.89
C ILE A 302 -8.09 -10.90 3.27
N LEU A 303 -8.22 -11.58 4.40
CA LEU A 303 -7.22 -12.50 4.93
C LEU A 303 -7.88 -13.84 5.23
N GLY A 304 -7.14 -14.91 5.07
CA GLY A 304 -7.63 -16.21 5.54
C GLY A 304 -7.05 -17.39 4.80
N ARG A 305 -7.51 -18.56 5.21
CA ARG A 305 -7.11 -19.86 4.70
C ARG A 305 -8.10 -20.33 3.64
N HIS A 306 -7.62 -21.06 2.65
CA HIS A 306 -8.47 -21.72 1.67
C HIS A 306 -9.32 -22.79 2.33
N PHE A 307 -10.60 -22.93 1.92
CA PHE A 307 -11.56 -23.82 2.58
C PHE A 307 -11.25 -25.31 2.40
N GLN A 308 -10.58 -25.70 1.31
CA GLN A 308 -10.19 -27.10 1.04
C GLN A 308 -8.71 -27.39 1.29
N HIS A 309 -7.83 -26.38 1.15
CA HIS A 309 -6.38 -26.53 1.22
C HIS A 309 -5.85 -25.80 2.46
N SER A 310 -5.59 -26.55 3.51
CA SER A 310 -5.22 -25.99 4.83
C SER A 310 -3.87 -25.27 4.86
N ASN A 311 -3.04 -25.45 3.83
CA ASN A 311 -1.73 -24.84 3.67
C ASN A 311 -1.70 -23.66 2.68
N LEU A 312 -2.86 -23.25 2.12
CA LEU A 312 -2.99 -22.11 1.22
C LEU A 312 -3.70 -20.94 1.90
N TYR A 313 -3.10 -19.75 1.81
CA TYR A 313 -3.59 -18.53 2.44
C TYR A 313 -3.62 -17.37 1.46
N VAL A 314 -4.47 -16.38 1.72
CA VAL A 314 -4.56 -15.15 0.95
C VAL A 314 -4.41 -13.92 1.86
N PHE A 315 -3.74 -12.88 1.34
CA PHE A 315 -3.68 -11.56 1.91
C PHE A 315 -3.85 -10.51 0.81
N ASN A 316 -5.05 -9.96 0.69
CA ASN A 316 -5.42 -9.10 -0.43
C ASN A 316 -6.41 -7.99 -0.01
N GLY A 317 -6.92 -7.22 -0.99
CA GLY A 317 -7.97 -6.24 -0.77
C GLY A 317 -7.52 -4.98 0.00
N LEU A 318 -6.21 -4.63 -0.03
CA LEU A 318 -5.66 -3.51 0.74
C LEU A 318 -6.18 -2.14 0.29
N GLY A 319 -6.70 -2.02 -0.94
CA GLY A 319 -7.30 -0.81 -1.49
C GLY A 319 -6.34 0.39 -1.50
N ALA A 320 -6.83 1.56 -1.09
CA ALA A 320 -6.05 2.80 -1.07
C ALA A 320 -5.20 2.98 0.21
N ARG A 321 -5.23 2.03 1.16
CA ARG A 321 -4.48 2.07 2.42
C ARG A 321 -3.47 0.92 2.52
N GLY A 322 -2.84 0.58 1.41
CA GLY A 322 -1.93 -0.56 1.32
C GLY A 322 -0.81 -0.56 2.36
N ILE A 323 -0.26 0.59 2.71
CA ILE A 323 0.80 0.73 3.70
C ILE A 323 0.29 0.35 5.10
N LEU A 324 -0.76 1.02 5.56
CA LEU A 324 -1.33 0.83 6.90
C LEU A 324 -1.94 -0.56 7.06
N ASN A 325 -2.84 -0.96 6.14
CA ASN A 325 -3.48 -2.26 6.16
C ASN A 325 -2.46 -3.40 5.98
N GLY A 326 -1.52 -3.24 5.04
CA GLY A 326 -0.49 -4.25 4.78
C GLY A 326 0.39 -4.49 6.00
N CYS A 327 0.84 -3.43 6.65
CA CYS A 327 1.68 -3.53 7.83
C CYS A 327 0.94 -4.16 9.02
N TYR A 328 -0.19 -3.56 9.42
CA TYR A 328 -0.91 -3.99 10.63
C TYR A 328 -1.46 -5.42 10.50
N PHE A 329 -2.14 -5.70 9.40
CA PHE A 329 -2.78 -7.00 9.22
C PHE A 329 -1.80 -8.11 8.80
N SER A 330 -0.55 -7.80 8.45
CA SER A 330 0.49 -8.83 8.31
C SER A 330 0.76 -9.55 9.64
N LYS A 331 0.80 -8.80 10.75
CA LYS A 331 0.94 -9.38 12.10
C LYS A 331 -0.29 -10.20 12.48
N THR A 332 -1.49 -9.67 12.20
CA THR A 332 -2.75 -10.39 12.46
C THR A 332 -2.81 -11.72 11.71
N LEU A 333 -2.39 -11.73 10.43
CA LEU A 333 -2.33 -12.96 9.65
C LEU A 333 -1.26 -13.93 10.16
N PHE A 334 -0.09 -13.42 10.54
CA PHE A 334 0.97 -14.24 11.15
C PHE A 334 0.47 -14.94 12.41
N ASP A 335 -0.21 -14.21 13.31
CA ASP A 335 -0.77 -14.76 14.54
C ASP A 335 -1.87 -15.79 14.25
N TYR A 336 -2.68 -15.57 13.21
CA TYR A 336 -3.67 -16.54 12.79
C TYR A 336 -3.04 -17.86 12.34
N ILE A 337 -1.97 -17.79 11.54
CA ILE A 337 -1.33 -18.99 10.97
C ILE A 337 -0.46 -19.71 12.00
N GLU A 338 0.34 -18.99 12.76
CA GLU A 338 1.36 -19.59 13.63
C GLU A 338 0.88 -19.81 15.08
N ASN A 339 -0.01 -18.92 15.55
CA ASN A 339 -0.46 -18.91 16.95
C ASN A 339 -1.93 -19.33 17.11
N ASN A 340 -2.63 -19.69 16.02
CA ASN A 340 -4.04 -20.05 15.98
C ASN A 340 -4.98 -18.98 16.59
N ILE A 341 -4.61 -17.69 16.51
CA ILE A 341 -5.45 -16.58 16.95
C ILE A 341 -6.50 -16.31 15.87
N PRO A 342 -7.81 -16.41 16.16
CA PRO A 342 -8.84 -16.19 15.15
C PRO A 342 -8.76 -14.82 14.50
N LEU A 343 -9.01 -14.75 13.18
CA LEU A 343 -9.12 -13.48 12.48
C LEU A 343 -10.37 -12.72 12.94
N PRO A 344 -10.29 -11.37 13.09
CA PRO A 344 -11.49 -10.54 13.21
C PRO A 344 -12.43 -10.76 12.01
N LYS A 345 -13.73 -10.83 12.28
CA LYS A 345 -14.74 -11.10 11.25
C LYS A 345 -14.70 -10.10 10.09
N GLU A 346 -14.32 -8.85 10.38
CA GLU A 346 -14.24 -7.75 9.43
C GLU A 346 -13.17 -7.93 8.34
N ILE A 347 -12.21 -8.82 8.55
CA ILE A 347 -11.11 -9.07 7.60
C ILE A 347 -11.02 -10.52 7.15
N SER A 348 -11.76 -11.44 7.80
CA SER A 348 -11.77 -12.85 7.40
C SER A 348 -12.31 -13.03 5.98
N ILE A 349 -11.71 -13.95 5.22
CA ILE A 349 -12.23 -14.41 3.92
C ILE A 349 -13.64 -15.00 4.07
N ASP A 350 -13.96 -15.57 5.22
CA ASP A 350 -15.24 -16.24 5.49
C ASP A 350 -16.44 -15.28 5.57
N ARG A 351 -16.21 -13.96 5.44
CA ARG A 351 -17.30 -12.96 5.47
C ARG A 351 -18.03 -12.80 4.13
N PHE A 352 -17.58 -13.51 3.09
CA PHE A 352 -18.16 -13.47 1.74
C PHE A 352 -18.71 -14.83 1.31
#